data_46b218aaf01e64f9d820d89212dadfb8
#
_entry.id   46b218aaf01e64f9d820d89212dadfb8
#
_cell.length_a   1.000
_cell.length_b   1.000
_cell.length_c   1.000
_cell.angle_alpha   90.00
_cell.angle_beta   90.00
_cell.angle_gamma   90.00
#
_symmetry.space_group_name_H-M   'P 1'
#
loop_
_entity.id
_entity.type
_entity.pdbx_description
1 polymer ?
#
loop_
_entity_poly.entity_id
_entity_poly.type
_entity_poly.pdbx_seq_one_letter_code
_entity_poly.pdbx_strand_id
1 'polypeptide(L)'
;MKFIGTTSLVALTLAFTAGCNKQAPTTPNYGDAINTYYQAHPACLWTDEKRFPIQAAPDDAKSQNLDALVDQGLLTRTTSEKKVIIISKRENNYDLSDKGRSAWTADPNQPGYGNFCYGHRKVATIDSNSPSSDQPGATVTVNYHYTLTGLPDWANAPETKTAFPQLQAANNPQPASATLTNTTNGWQVTSAGNSSSTNNPATPADGKIVQ
;
A
#
# COMPACT_ATOMS: atom_id res chain seq x y z
N MET A 1 -0.69 -34.25 88.15
CA MET A 1 -0.23 -32.95 87.68
C MET A 1 -0.71 -32.75 86.25
N LYS A 2 -1.69 -31.94 86.03
CA LYS A 2 -2.31 -31.67 84.70
C LYS A 2 -1.68 -30.39 84.17
N PHE A 3 -1.05 -30.44 83.02
CA PHE A 3 -0.68 -29.24 82.25
C PHE A 3 -1.66 -29.03 81.10
N ILE A 4 -2.34 -27.91 81.13
CA ILE A 4 -3.27 -27.46 80.10
C ILE A 4 -2.45 -26.58 79.19
N GLY A 5 -2.29 -27.04 77.92
CA GLY A 5 -1.66 -26.26 76.83
C GLY A 5 -2.71 -25.47 76.06
N THR A 6 -2.62 -24.16 76.13
CA THR A 6 -3.46 -23.23 75.33
C THR A 6 -2.83 -23.07 73.93
N THR A 7 -3.55 -23.56 72.91
CA THR A 7 -3.22 -23.33 71.51
C THR A 7 -3.80 -21.96 71.04
N SER A 8 -2.92 -21.01 70.76
CA SER A 8 -3.28 -19.72 70.17
C SER A 8 -3.42 -19.89 68.66
N LEU A 9 -4.62 -19.66 68.17
CA LEU A 9 -4.94 -19.67 66.74
C LEU A 9 -4.67 -18.26 66.17
N VAL A 10 -3.59 -18.11 65.39
CA VAL A 10 -3.28 -16.87 64.67
C VAL A 10 -4.01 -16.90 63.35
N ALA A 11 -5.06 -16.08 63.19
CA ALA A 11 -5.77 -15.88 61.95
C ALA A 11 -4.96 -14.94 61.06
N LEU A 12 -4.38 -15.47 59.99
CA LEU A 12 -3.66 -14.70 58.95
C LEU A 12 -4.67 -14.17 57.91
N THR A 13 -5.06 -12.89 58.04
CA THR A 13 -5.90 -12.19 57.04
C THR A 13 -5.05 -11.82 55.82
N LEU A 14 -5.20 -12.56 54.69
CA LEU A 14 -4.68 -12.13 53.41
C LEU A 14 -5.53 -10.97 52.87
N ALA A 15 -4.95 -9.77 52.88
CA ALA A 15 -5.50 -8.64 52.16
C ALA A 15 -5.17 -8.80 50.66
N PHE A 16 -6.15 -9.16 49.86
CA PHE A 16 -6.08 -9.08 48.40
C PHE A 16 -6.14 -7.60 47.97
N THR A 17 -5.00 -6.99 47.75
CA THR A 17 -4.95 -5.72 47.00
C THR A 17 -5.22 -6.00 45.54
N ALA A 18 -6.47 -5.80 45.08
CA ALA A 18 -6.81 -5.71 43.69
C ALA A 18 -6.12 -4.46 43.11
N GLY A 19 -4.88 -4.63 42.68
CA GLY A 19 -4.17 -3.63 41.90
C GLY A 19 -4.89 -3.49 40.56
N CYS A 20 -5.71 -2.43 40.41
CA CYS A 20 -6.08 -1.96 39.08
C CYS A 20 -4.80 -1.55 38.38
N ASN A 21 -4.24 -2.42 37.57
CA ASN A 21 -3.27 -2.05 36.57
C ASN A 21 -3.99 -1.08 35.61
N LYS A 22 -3.90 0.21 35.87
CA LYS A 22 -4.15 1.22 34.86
C LYS A 22 -3.03 1.04 33.84
N GLN A 23 -3.31 0.24 32.82
CA GLN A 23 -2.46 0.15 31.65
C GLN A 23 -2.29 1.58 31.16
N ALA A 24 -1.05 2.09 31.19
CA ALA A 24 -0.77 3.40 30.65
C ALA A 24 -1.35 3.45 29.22
N PRO A 25 -2.01 4.56 28.82
CA PRO A 25 -2.54 4.66 27.47
C PRO A 25 -1.38 4.41 26.51
N THR A 26 -1.40 3.26 25.83
CA THR A 26 -0.46 2.96 24.77
C THR A 26 -0.73 3.99 23.69
N THR A 27 0.27 4.83 23.38
CA THR A 27 0.18 5.77 22.27
C THR A 27 -0.30 5.00 21.03
N PRO A 28 -1.40 5.41 20.39
CA PRO A 28 -1.93 4.67 19.26
C PRO A 28 -0.87 4.48 18.19
N ASN A 29 -0.60 3.23 17.82
CA ASN A 29 0.39 2.95 16.78
C ASN A 29 -0.28 3.01 15.41
N TYR A 30 -0.56 4.22 14.94
CA TYR A 30 -1.13 4.47 13.61
C TYR A 30 -0.22 3.94 12.49
N GLY A 31 1.10 4.01 12.68
CA GLY A 31 2.07 3.53 11.71
C GLY A 31 1.93 2.03 11.43
N ASP A 32 1.71 1.22 12.46
CA ASP A 32 1.51 -0.23 12.29
C ASP A 32 0.19 -0.53 11.58
N ALA A 33 -0.88 0.19 11.92
CA ALA A 33 -2.15 0.03 11.22
C ALA A 33 -2.04 0.38 9.73
N ILE A 34 -1.36 1.48 9.41
CA ILE A 34 -1.11 1.90 8.02
C ILE A 34 -0.20 0.90 7.31
N ASN A 35 0.87 0.41 7.96
CA ASN A 35 1.74 -0.61 7.38
C ASN A 35 1.00 -1.92 7.11
N THR A 36 0.14 -2.36 8.03
CA THR A 36 -0.69 -3.56 7.86
C THR A 36 -1.63 -3.42 6.67
N TYR A 37 -2.24 -2.25 6.51
CA TYR A 37 -3.07 -1.96 5.34
C TYR A 37 -2.27 -2.10 4.04
N TYR A 38 -1.08 -1.51 3.94
CA TYR A 38 -0.28 -1.57 2.73
C TYR A 38 0.39 -2.93 2.47
N GLN A 39 0.48 -3.81 3.45
CA GLN A 39 0.85 -5.21 3.20
C GLN A 39 -0.22 -5.94 2.37
N ALA A 40 -1.48 -5.61 2.59
CA ALA A 40 -2.60 -6.17 1.80
C ALA A 40 -2.85 -5.40 0.48
N HIS A 41 -2.28 -4.19 0.34
CA HIS A 41 -2.48 -3.31 -0.82
C HIS A 41 -1.12 -2.91 -1.41
N PRO A 42 -0.48 -3.78 -2.20
CA PRO A 42 0.80 -3.49 -2.83
C PRO A 42 0.69 -2.29 -3.79
N ALA A 43 1.81 -1.61 -3.98
CA ALA A 43 1.91 -0.55 -4.97
C ALA A 43 2.09 -1.16 -6.37
N CYS A 44 1.30 -0.68 -7.35
CA CYS A 44 1.31 -1.19 -8.71
C CYS A 44 1.52 -0.05 -9.73
N LEU A 45 1.93 -0.40 -10.97
CA LEU A 45 2.31 0.59 -11.98
C LEU A 45 1.14 1.44 -12.48
N TRP A 46 -0.02 0.84 -12.61
CA TRP A 46 -1.20 1.53 -13.16
C TRP A 46 -2.32 1.61 -12.12
N THR A 47 -3.08 2.68 -12.18
CA THR A 47 -4.29 2.86 -11.37
C THR A 47 -5.35 1.86 -11.77
N ASP A 48 -5.53 1.69 -13.10
CA ASP A 48 -6.49 0.72 -13.66
C ASP A 48 -5.75 -0.51 -14.15
N GLU A 49 -6.35 -1.68 -13.95
CA GLU A 49 -5.84 -2.94 -14.43
C GLU A 49 -5.68 -2.93 -15.95
N LYS A 50 -4.63 -3.59 -16.45
CA LYS A 50 -4.35 -3.68 -17.90
C LYS A 50 -4.61 -5.08 -18.39
N ARG A 51 -4.97 -5.17 -19.66
CA ARG A 51 -5.10 -6.42 -20.37
C ARG A 51 -4.15 -6.42 -21.58
N PHE A 52 -3.34 -7.44 -21.68
CA PHE A 52 -2.48 -7.63 -22.84
C PHE A 52 -3.14 -8.56 -23.88
N PRO A 53 -2.82 -8.41 -25.20
CA PRO A 53 -1.86 -7.47 -25.75
C PRO A 53 -2.36 -6.01 -25.80
N ILE A 54 -1.43 -5.05 -25.72
CA ILE A 54 -1.69 -3.62 -25.83
C ILE A 54 -1.10 -3.11 -27.13
N GLN A 55 -1.89 -2.35 -27.90
CA GLN A 55 -1.44 -1.68 -29.12
C GLN A 55 -1.23 -0.19 -28.87
N ALA A 56 -0.15 0.35 -29.42
CA ALA A 56 0.17 1.76 -29.35
C ALA A 56 1.01 2.22 -30.56
N ALA A 57 0.83 3.46 -30.98
CA ALA A 57 1.68 4.03 -32.02
C ALA A 57 3.11 4.24 -31.47
N PRO A 58 4.18 4.11 -32.30
CA PRO A 58 5.55 4.24 -31.83
C PRO A 58 5.89 5.59 -31.16
N ASP A 59 5.20 6.65 -31.53
CA ASP A 59 5.35 8.02 -31.05
C ASP A 59 4.40 8.38 -29.89
N ASP A 60 3.57 7.44 -29.45
CA ASP A 60 2.68 7.62 -28.30
C ASP A 60 3.49 7.59 -26.99
N ALA A 61 3.22 8.54 -26.07
CA ALA A 61 3.81 8.56 -24.74
C ALA A 61 3.62 7.23 -23.98
N LYS A 62 2.50 6.54 -24.23
CA LYS A 62 2.24 5.20 -23.70
C LYS A 62 3.26 4.17 -24.20
N SER A 63 3.74 4.28 -25.44
CA SER A 63 4.77 3.39 -25.97
C SER A 63 6.08 3.52 -25.19
N GLN A 64 6.47 4.73 -24.79
CA GLN A 64 7.69 4.95 -24.01
C GLN A 64 7.64 4.21 -22.65
N ASN A 65 6.50 4.24 -21.98
CA ASN A 65 6.33 3.52 -20.71
C ASN A 65 6.37 2.00 -20.92
N LEU A 66 5.74 1.50 -21.98
CA LEU A 66 5.76 0.08 -22.31
C LEU A 66 7.13 -0.39 -22.79
N ASP A 67 7.87 0.45 -23.52
CA ASP A 67 9.24 0.17 -23.96
C ASP A 67 10.19 0.00 -22.77
N ALA A 68 10.07 0.82 -21.73
CA ALA A 68 10.85 0.63 -20.49
C ALA A 68 10.60 -0.75 -19.86
N LEU A 69 9.38 -1.29 -19.97
CA LEU A 69 9.08 -2.65 -19.50
C LEU A 69 9.59 -3.74 -20.45
N VAL A 70 9.70 -3.44 -21.76
CA VAL A 70 10.38 -4.32 -22.72
C VAL A 70 11.87 -4.41 -22.41
N ASP A 71 12.53 -3.29 -22.11
CA ASP A 71 13.95 -3.24 -21.75
C ASP A 71 14.24 -4.05 -20.47
N GLN A 72 13.29 -4.11 -19.55
CA GLN A 72 13.37 -4.95 -18.36
C GLN A 72 12.98 -6.42 -18.63
N GLY A 73 12.61 -6.76 -19.86
CA GLY A 73 12.20 -8.10 -20.24
C GLY A 73 10.84 -8.53 -19.67
N LEU A 74 10.03 -7.61 -19.19
CA LEU A 74 8.66 -7.91 -18.73
C LEU A 74 7.67 -7.99 -19.86
N LEU A 75 7.89 -7.22 -20.93
CA LEU A 75 7.08 -7.25 -22.14
C LEU A 75 7.93 -7.69 -23.35
N THR A 76 7.23 -8.18 -24.35
CA THR A 76 7.74 -8.32 -25.72
C THR A 76 7.08 -7.25 -26.58
N ARG A 77 7.78 -6.78 -27.62
CA ARG A 77 7.25 -5.84 -28.60
C ARG A 77 7.40 -6.41 -29.99
N THR A 78 6.32 -6.40 -30.77
CA THR A 78 6.32 -6.65 -32.21
C THR A 78 5.77 -5.42 -32.92
N THR A 79 6.36 -5.05 -34.06
CA THR A 79 5.89 -3.91 -34.85
C THR A 79 5.21 -4.43 -36.11
N SER A 80 4.02 -3.94 -36.40
CA SER A 80 3.27 -4.22 -37.61
C SER A 80 2.97 -2.95 -38.39
N GLU A 81 2.86 -3.06 -39.72
CA GLU A 81 2.38 -1.98 -40.57
C GLU A 81 0.98 -2.29 -41.03
N LYS A 82 0.03 -1.42 -40.68
CA LYS A 82 -1.33 -1.44 -41.24
C LYS A 82 -1.40 -0.48 -42.42
N LYS A 83 -1.68 -0.99 -43.60
CA LYS A 83 -2.03 -0.18 -44.76
C LYS A 83 -3.51 0.19 -44.68
N VAL A 84 -3.81 1.48 -44.55
CA VAL A 84 -5.16 2.01 -44.63
C VAL A 84 -5.22 2.84 -45.89
N ILE A 85 -5.74 2.26 -46.97
CA ILE A 85 -5.87 2.86 -48.32
C ILE A 85 -4.49 3.27 -48.88
N ILE A 86 -4.01 4.50 -48.61
CA ILE A 86 -2.75 5.06 -49.12
C ILE A 86 -1.75 5.41 -48.01
N ILE A 87 -2.11 5.22 -46.74
CA ILE A 87 -1.28 5.59 -45.60
C ILE A 87 -0.88 4.31 -44.86
N SER A 88 0.44 4.11 -44.69
CA SER A 88 0.97 3.07 -43.78
C SER A 88 1.07 3.64 -42.37
N LYS A 89 0.40 3.01 -41.40
CA LYS A 89 0.59 3.31 -39.97
C LYS A 89 1.37 2.17 -39.33
N ARG A 90 2.46 2.54 -38.63
CA ARG A 90 3.14 1.59 -37.76
C ARG A 90 2.41 1.49 -36.44
N GLU A 91 2.31 0.28 -35.93
CA GLU A 91 1.68 -0.02 -34.65
C GLU A 91 2.55 -1.03 -33.91
N ASN A 92 2.92 -0.70 -32.68
CA ASN A 92 3.58 -1.62 -31.77
C ASN A 92 2.53 -2.43 -31.02
N ASN A 93 2.75 -3.73 -30.94
CA ASN A 93 1.96 -4.66 -30.17
C ASN A 93 2.81 -5.19 -29.03
N TYR A 94 2.39 -4.92 -27.80
CA TYR A 94 3.07 -5.31 -26.57
C TYR A 94 2.34 -6.48 -25.93
N ASP A 95 3.07 -7.51 -25.54
CA ASP A 95 2.51 -8.66 -24.82
C ASP A 95 3.41 -9.07 -23.66
N LEU A 96 2.86 -9.82 -22.72
CA LEU A 96 3.63 -10.33 -21.58
C LEU A 96 4.69 -11.33 -22.06
N SER A 97 5.94 -11.11 -21.64
CA SER A 97 6.99 -12.12 -21.77
C SER A 97 6.80 -13.23 -20.73
N ASP A 98 7.63 -14.28 -20.74
CA ASP A 98 7.61 -15.30 -19.68
C ASP A 98 7.98 -14.71 -18.32
N LYS A 99 8.99 -13.82 -18.29
CA LYS A 99 9.34 -13.06 -17.08
C LYS A 99 8.19 -12.15 -16.64
N GLY A 100 7.54 -11.49 -17.62
CA GLY A 100 6.38 -10.64 -17.34
C GLY A 100 5.22 -11.43 -16.75
N ARG A 101 4.89 -12.58 -17.29
CA ARG A 101 3.83 -13.46 -16.73
C ARG A 101 4.13 -13.88 -15.30
N SER A 102 5.39 -14.11 -14.96
CA SER A 102 5.80 -14.46 -13.59
C SER A 102 5.71 -13.29 -12.61
N ALA A 103 5.84 -12.04 -13.09
CA ALA A 103 5.75 -10.82 -12.30
C ALA A 103 4.34 -10.19 -12.30
N TRP A 104 3.43 -10.75 -13.11
CA TRP A 104 2.06 -10.23 -13.29
C TRP A 104 1.16 -10.59 -12.13
N THR A 105 0.56 -9.61 -11.52
CA THR A 105 -0.50 -9.80 -10.52
C THR A 105 -1.84 -9.74 -11.24
N ALA A 106 -2.47 -10.90 -11.41
CA ALA A 106 -3.80 -10.99 -12.04
C ALA A 106 -4.88 -10.39 -11.15
N ASP A 107 -5.86 -9.72 -11.77
CA ASP A 107 -7.06 -9.28 -11.07
C ASP A 107 -7.98 -10.50 -10.84
N PRO A 108 -8.31 -10.82 -9.59
CA PRO A 108 -9.19 -11.95 -9.28
C PRO A 108 -10.63 -11.74 -9.77
N ASN A 109 -11.05 -10.49 -10.00
CA ASN A 109 -12.42 -10.15 -10.39
C ASN A 109 -12.57 -9.96 -11.92
N GLN A 110 -11.46 -9.75 -12.63
CA GLN A 110 -11.46 -9.50 -14.09
C GLN A 110 -10.49 -10.42 -14.81
N PRO A 111 -10.92 -11.59 -15.28
CA PRO A 111 -10.04 -12.54 -15.98
C PRO A 111 -9.30 -11.91 -17.17
N GLY A 112 -7.99 -12.08 -17.19
CA GLY A 112 -7.10 -11.53 -18.21
C GLY A 112 -6.63 -10.10 -17.97
N TYR A 113 -7.13 -9.43 -16.94
CA TYR A 113 -6.62 -8.15 -16.46
C TYR A 113 -5.66 -8.34 -15.29
N GLY A 114 -4.85 -7.33 -15.01
CA GLY A 114 -3.92 -7.31 -13.89
C GLY A 114 -2.94 -6.15 -13.97
N ASN A 115 -1.88 -6.22 -13.17
CA ASN A 115 -0.92 -5.15 -12.98
C ASN A 115 0.48 -5.68 -12.68
N PHE A 116 1.51 -4.85 -12.87
CA PHE A 116 2.84 -5.08 -12.30
C PHE A 116 2.93 -4.39 -10.94
N CYS A 117 2.84 -5.17 -9.88
CA CYS A 117 2.98 -4.66 -8.51
C CYS A 117 4.44 -4.74 -8.07
N TYR A 118 4.95 -3.68 -7.42
CA TYR A 118 6.39 -3.47 -7.25
C TYR A 118 6.83 -3.27 -5.80
N GLY A 119 6.01 -3.59 -4.84
CA GLY A 119 6.39 -3.48 -3.43
C GLY A 119 5.29 -2.90 -2.56
N HIS A 120 5.67 -2.49 -1.35
CA HIS A 120 4.73 -1.98 -0.35
C HIS A 120 5.18 -0.61 0.15
N ARG A 121 4.20 0.24 0.46
CA ARG A 121 4.47 1.48 1.20
C ARG A 121 4.76 1.12 2.65
N LYS A 122 5.77 1.77 3.20
CA LYS A 122 6.13 1.66 4.61
C LYS A 122 6.20 3.05 5.22
N VAL A 123 5.47 3.29 6.30
CA VAL A 123 5.53 4.55 7.04
C VAL A 123 6.95 4.79 7.51
N ALA A 124 7.50 5.94 7.16
CA ALA A 124 8.79 6.42 7.61
C ALA A 124 8.63 7.33 8.83
N THR A 125 7.68 8.28 8.78
CA THR A 125 7.37 9.20 9.87
C THR A 125 5.88 9.48 9.92
N ILE A 126 5.36 9.69 11.13
CA ILE A 126 4.04 10.30 11.34
C ILE A 126 4.27 11.78 11.60
N ASP A 127 3.64 12.63 10.78
CA ASP A 127 3.82 14.08 10.85
C ASP A 127 2.77 14.71 11.80
N SER A 128 1.53 14.28 11.67
CA SER A 128 0.42 14.77 12.50
C SER A 128 -0.78 13.82 12.48
N ASN A 129 -1.65 13.97 13.47
CA ASN A 129 -2.94 13.28 13.52
C ASN A 129 -4.01 14.20 14.12
N SER A 130 -5.25 14.11 13.62
CA SER A 130 -6.38 14.92 14.08
C SER A 130 -7.73 14.28 13.72
N PRO A 131 -8.72 14.36 14.62
CA PRO A 131 -8.63 14.73 16.02
C PRO A 131 -7.90 13.66 16.84
N SER A 132 -7.41 14.00 18.01
CA SER A 132 -6.80 13.05 18.93
C SER A 132 -7.90 12.46 19.82
N SER A 133 -8.28 11.20 19.62
CA SER A 133 -9.28 10.50 20.42
C SER A 133 -9.03 9.00 20.42
N ASP A 134 -9.08 8.36 21.58
CA ASP A 134 -8.88 6.93 21.77
C ASP A 134 -10.21 6.18 21.98
N GLN A 135 -11.35 6.85 21.83
CA GLN A 135 -12.66 6.23 22.05
C GLN A 135 -12.97 5.20 20.96
N PRO A 136 -13.62 4.07 21.28
CA PRO A 136 -14.13 3.14 20.28
C PRO A 136 -15.03 3.84 19.27
N GLY A 137 -14.82 3.59 17.98
CA GLY A 137 -15.52 4.25 16.88
C GLY A 137 -14.98 5.62 16.49
N ALA A 138 -13.99 6.15 17.23
CA ALA A 138 -13.34 7.41 16.85
C ALA A 138 -12.64 7.27 15.50
N THR A 139 -12.69 8.34 14.73
CA THR A 139 -12.00 8.46 13.42
C THR A 139 -10.91 9.50 13.53
N VAL A 140 -9.73 9.20 13.00
CA VAL A 140 -8.56 10.09 12.98
C VAL A 140 -8.00 10.16 11.56
N THR A 141 -7.59 11.37 11.14
CA THR A 141 -6.78 11.57 9.95
C THR A 141 -5.32 11.67 10.36
N VAL A 142 -4.47 10.83 9.77
CA VAL A 142 -3.03 10.77 10.02
C VAL A 142 -2.31 11.23 8.77
N ASN A 143 -1.47 12.26 8.90
CA ASN A 143 -0.54 12.68 7.86
C ASN A 143 0.82 12.05 8.13
N TYR A 144 1.45 11.51 7.11
CA TYR A 144 2.69 10.77 7.25
C TYR A 144 3.53 10.84 5.99
N HIS A 145 4.81 10.50 6.12
CA HIS A 145 5.67 10.19 4.98
C HIS A 145 5.88 8.69 4.88
N TYR A 146 5.92 8.18 3.66
CA TYR A 146 6.21 6.78 3.38
C TYR A 146 7.38 6.62 2.41
N THR A 147 8.04 5.48 2.48
CA THR A 147 8.97 4.97 1.47
C THR A 147 8.39 3.71 0.84
N LEU A 148 8.99 3.28 -0.27
CA LEU A 148 8.68 1.98 -0.89
C LEU A 148 9.71 0.95 -0.42
N THR A 149 9.24 -0.27 -0.13
CA THR A 149 10.08 -1.39 0.27
C THR A 149 9.74 -2.63 -0.57
N GLY A 150 10.72 -3.55 -0.71
CA GLY A 150 10.50 -4.80 -1.44
C GLY A 150 10.41 -4.62 -2.96
N LEU A 151 11.07 -3.59 -3.52
CA LEU A 151 11.09 -3.36 -4.96
C LEU A 151 11.90 -4.45 -5.67
N PRO A 152 11.34 -5.07 -6.72
CA PRO A 152 12.09 -5.97 -7.59
C PRO A 152 13.09 -5.18 -8.46
N ASP A 153 14.08 -5.88 -9.01
CA ASP A 153 15.16 -5.25 -9.81
C ASP A 153 14.62 -4.41 -10.96
N TRP A 154 13.62 -4.89 -11.66
CA TRP A 154 13.02 -4.17 -12.79
C TRP A 154 12.41 -2.81 -12.38
N ALA A 155 11.88 -2.71 -11.16
CA ALA A 155 11.33 -1.46 -10.64
C ALA A 155 12.42 -0.49 -10.15
N ASN A 156 13.63 -0.99 -9.89
CA ASN A 156 14.79 -0.20 -9.50
C ASN A 156 15.60 0.34 -10.68
N ALA A 157 15.36 -0.17 -11.90
CA ALA A 157 16.06 0.27 -13.09
C ALA A 157 15.81 1.76 -13.39
N PRO A 158 16.86 2.53 -13.78
CA PRO A 158 16.73 3.97 -14.06
C PRO A 158 15.68 4.29 -15.13
N GLU A 159 15.61 3.48 -16.18
CA GLU A 159 14.66 3.63 -17.29
C GLU A 159 13.23 3.48 -16.79
N THR A 160 12.98 2.47 -15.96
CA THR A 160 11.67 2.23 -15.37
C THR A 160 11.26 3.36 -14.44
N LYS A 161 12.19 3.87 -13.61
CA LYS A 161 11.94 5.04 -12.74
C LYS A 161 11.66 6.32 -13.53
N THR A 162 12.26 6.46 -14.71
CA THR A 162 11.98 7.58 -15.62
C THR A 162 10.60 7.46 -16.24
N ALA A 163 10.23 6.26 -16.70
CA ALA A 163 8.94 5.98 -17.30
C ALA A 163 7.78 6.01 -16.27
N PHE A 164 8.09 5.65 -15.01
CA PHE A 164 7.13 5.56 -13.90
C PHE A 164 7.64 6.33 -12.67
N PRO A 165 7.43 7.67 -12.64
CA PRO A 165 8.01 8.53 -11.58
C PRO A 165 7.64 8.15 -10.15
N GLN A 166 6.49 7.48 -9.94
CA GLN A 166 6.07 6.99 -8.62
C GLN A 166 7.07 6.01 -7.99
N LEU A 167 7.91 5.36 -8.78
CA LEU A 167 8.97 4.45 -8.29
C LEU A 167 10.11 5.20 -7.59
N GLN A 168 10.22 6.51 -7.78
CA GLN A 168 11.23 7.32 -7.09
C GLN A 168 10.98 7.42 -5.58
N ALA A 169 9.77 7.13 -5.10
CA ALA A 169 9.44 7.06 -3.68
C ALA A 169 10.27 6.01 -2.90
N ALA A 170 10.96 5.11 -3.59
CA ALA A 170 11.91 4.19 -2.95
C ALA A 170 13.08 4.91 -2.27
N ASN A 171 13.52 6.06 -2.82
CA ASN A 171 14.70 6.80 -2.37
C ASN A 171 14.33 8.10 -1.64
N ASN A 172 13.13 8.63 -1.86
CA ASN A 172 12.66 9.90 -1.31
C ASN A 172 11.31 9.68 -0.62
N PRO A 173 11.21 9.86 0.70
CA PRO A 173 9.94 9.78 1.40
C PRO A 173 8.89 10.70 0.78
N GLN A 174 7.69 10.18 0.55
CA GLN A 174 6.58 10.89 -0.06
C GLN A 174 5.47 11.15 0.97
N PRO A 175 4.86 12.34 0.94
CA PRO A 175 3.75 12.65 1.84
C PRO A 175 2.49 11.89 1.44
N ALA A 176 1.75 11.46 2.45
CA ALA A 176 0.47 10.81 2.30
C ALA A 176 -0.43 11.08 3.51
N SER A 177 -1.71 10.76 3.36
CA SER A 177 -2.66 10.79 4.46
C SER A 177 -3.50 9.52 4.49
N ALA A 178 -3.94 9.14 5.69
CA ALA A 178 -4.87 8.04 5.87
C ALA A 178 -5.90 8.42 6.92
N THR A 179 -7.13 7.95 6.71
CA THR A 179 -8.18 8.01 7.72
C THR A 179 -8.28 6.63 8.37
N LEU A 180 -8.20 6.61 9.70
CA LEU A 180 -8.28 5.39 10.49
C LEU A 180 -9.49 5.48 11.42
N THR A 181 -10.11 4.32 11.69
CA THR A 181 -11.18 4.18 12.68
C THR A 181 -10.73 3.24 13.79
N ASN A 182 -10.98 3.62 15.05
CA ASN A 182 -10.72 2.77 16.19
C ASN A 182 -11.83 1.71 16.32
N THR A 183 -11.48 0.46 16.05
CA THR A 183 -12.39 -0.69 16.11
C THR A 183 -12.10 -1.55 17.34
N THR A 184 -12.91 -2.57 17.58
CA THR A 184 -12.63 -3.59 18.62
C THR A 184 -11.32 -4.34 18.41
N ASN A 185 -10.80 -4.34 17.16
CA ASN A 185 -9.53 -4.97 16.80
C ASN A 185 -8.37 -3.95 16.69
N GLY A 186 -8.56 -2.75 17.22
CA GLY A 186 -7.61 -1.64 17.13
C GLY A 186 -7.87 -0.73 15.93
N TRP A 187 -6.89 0.12 15.63
CA TRP A 187 -6.97 1.08 14.55
C TRP A 187 -6.91 0.39 13.19
N GLN A 188 -7.88 0.70 12.33
CA GLN A 188 -7.95 0.19 10.96
C GLN A 188 -8.06 1.33 9.97
N VAL A 189 -7.34 1.23 8.85
CA VAL A 189 -7.40 2.20 7.76
C VAL A 189 -8.72 2.03 7.02
N THR A 190 -9.50 3.11 6.95
CA THR A 190 -10.76 3.18 6.19
C THR A 190 -10.60 3.91 4.86
N SER A 191 -9.58 4.78 4.76
CA SER A 191 -9.21 5.45 3.51
C SER A 191 -7.73 5.80 3.56
N ALA A 192 -7.02 5.63 2.44
CA ALA A 192 -5.63 6.02 2.29
C ALA A 192 -5.40 6.66 0.92
N GLY A 193 -4.57 7.71 0.87
CA GLY A 193 -4.28 8.46 -0.35
C GLY A 193 -2.91 9.12 -0.34
N ASN A 194 -2.52 9.68 -1.48
CA ASN A 194 -1.38 10.57 -1.53
C ASN A 194 -1.83 11.97 -1.11
N SER A 195 -1.08 12.63 -0.24
CA SER A 195 -1.28 14.06 0.02
C SER A 195 -0.79 14.83 -1.21
N SER A 196 -1.69 15.12 -2.13
CA SER A 196 -1.42 16.14 -3.14
C SER A 196 -1.38 17.47 -2.42
N SER A 197 -0.22 18.14 -2.45
CA SER A 197 -0.09 19.53 -2.01
C SER A 197 -1.20 20.35 -2.69
N THR A 198 -2.06 20.97 -1.88
CA THR A 198 -3.02 22.00 -2.21
C THR A 198 -4.03 21.75 -3.34
N ASN A 199 -5.31 21.65 -2.96
CA ASN A 199 -6.51 21.98 -3.73
C ASN A 199 -7.08 20.95 -4.72
N ASN A 200 -6.86 19.66 -4.55
CA ASN A 200 -7.70 18.69 -5.25
C ASN A 200 -8.26 17.67 -4.23
N PRO A 201 -9.59 17.37 -4.25
CA PRO A 201 -10.15 16.34 -3.39
C PRO A 201 -9.43 15.02 -3.67
N ALA A 202 -9.02 14.35 -2.59
CA ALA A 202 -8.28 13.10 -2.65
C ALA A 202 -9.03 12.07 -3.51
N THR A 203 -8.42 11.67 -4.62
CA THR A 203 -8.87 10.47 -5.33
C THR A 203 -8.60 9.28 -4.43
N PRO A 204 -9.59 8.42 -4.12
CA PRO A 204 -9.35 7.22 -3.33
C PRO A 204 -8.23 6.39 -3.95
N ALA A 205 -7.36 5.83 -3.11
CA ALA A 205 -6.21 5.04 -3.57
C ALA A 205 -6.61 3.72 -4.26
N ASP A 206 -7.87 3.36 -4.22
CA ASP A 206 -8.46 2.17 -4.83
C ASP A 206 -9.01 2.37 -6.25
N GLY A 207 -8.84 3.56 -6.83
CA GLY A 207 -9.17 3.82 -8.25
C GLY A 207 -10.65 3.67 -8.63
N LYS A 208 -11.56 3.55 -7.67
CA LYS A 208 -12.99 3.56 -7.96
C LYS A 208 -13.50 4.99 -8.02
N ILE A 209 -13.70 5.48 -9.23
CA ILE A 209 -14.53 6.65 -9.49
C ILE A 209 -15.98 6.19 -9.28
N VAL A 210 -16.61 6.65 -8.21
CA VAL A 210 -18.06 6.52 -8.05
C VAL A 210 -18.68 7.61 -8.93
N GLN A 211 -19.39 7.16 -9.98
CA GLN A 211 -20.28 8.03 -10.77
C GLN A 211 -21.52 8.38 -9.97
#